data_0561f1f8af26e63a75fbbc4413019aa9
#
_entry.id   0561f1f8af26e63a75fbbc4413019aa9
#
_cell.length_a   1.000
_cell.length_b   1.000
_cell.length_c   1.000
_cell.angle_alpha   90.00
_cell.angle_beta   90.00
_cell.angle_gamma   90.00
#
_symmetry.space_group_name_H-M   'P 1'
#
loop_
_entity.id
_entity.type
_entity.pdbx_description
1 polymer ?
#
loop_
_entity_poly.entity_id
_entity_poly.type
_entity_poly.pdbx_seq_one_letter_code
_entity_poly.pdbx_strand_id
1 'polypeptide(L)'
;MESSSNHPEGTILGMPSRSKRLDVIPPYLFSEISRIKAEAKASGADIIDLGIGDPDLPTPTPVIEALATAAKNPETHRYDETPFGWTSYLQAATDWYAREFGPQLDPKSEAIQLIGSKEGLAHLAWAYIDEGDVSIVPNPAYTVYKVNTQMAGGEAFEVPLKEENRFLPVLADIPSEVAKRAKLFYVCYPNNPTGAIATREFYEDLVNFCREYDILLVNDMAYATVAYDGYKNPTVLQIEGAKEVAIEFHSLSKMFNMTGWRLGFALGNADAIATLQKLKSNVDSKQFPAIAEAGAYALNHVDNTATLAMYERRRNLLVDGLNAIGWKIEKPKSAFYVWAKVPNPSMSSAEFCAELLKQAHIVTIPGNGYGTEGEGYMRMSLTLSGDQNGERFQAAVDRIAKSGLIQS
;
A
#
# COMPACT_ATOMS: atom_id res chain seq x y z
N MET A 1 40.90 -18.54 7.26
CA MET A 1 40.80 -17.76 8.51
C MET A 1 39.60 -16.88 8.38
N GLU A 2 38.52 -17.33 9.00
CA GLU A 2 37.23 -16.68 9.03
C GLU A 2 37.29 -15.44 9.89
N SER A 3 36.83 -14.31 9.40
CA SER A 3 36.46 -13.19 10.21
C SER A 3 34.99 -12.88 10.01
N SER A 4 34.14 -13.60 10.73
CA SER A 4 32.76 -13.25 10.96
C SER A 4 32.72 -11.97 11.80
N SER A 5 32.43 -10.84 11.17
CA SER A 5 32.09 -9.61 11.90
C SER A 5 30.64 -9.69 12.38
N ASN A 6 30.41 -10.53 13.41
CA ASN A 6 29.28 -10.37 14.29
C ASN A 6 29.50 -9.10 15.10
N HIS A 7 28.93 -7.97 14.70
CA HIS A 7 28.72 -6.88 15.62
C HIS A 7 27.62 -7.30 16.59
N PRO A 8 27.88 -7.53 17.87
CA PRO A 8 26.85 -7.61 18.87
C PRO A 8 26.20 -6.23 18.92
N GLU A 9 24.92 -6.14 18.55
CA GLU A 9 24.12 -4.95 18.83
C GLU A 9 24.28 -4.68 20.33
N GLY A 10 24.91 -3.58 20.65
CA GLY A 10 25.39 -3.26 21.98
C GLY A 10 24.29 -3.30 23.02
N THR A 11 24.34 -4.28 23.90
CA THR A 11 23.57 -4.27 25.14
C THR A 11 24.07 -3.07 25.94
N ILE A 12 23.27 -2.02 26.01
CA ILE A 12 23.54 -0.91 26.92
C ILE A 12 23.49 -1.51 28.33
N LEU A 13 24.63 -1.54 29.03
CA LEU A 13 24.75 -2.09 30.36
C LEU A 13 23.68 -1.47 31.27
N GLY A 14 22.80 -2.29 31.85
CA GLY A 14 21.73 -1.86 32.74
C GLY A 14 20.35 -1.65 32.12
N MET A 15 20.19 -1.84 30.80
CA MET A 15 18.85 -1.78 30.14
C MET A 15 18.26 -3.18 29.97
N PRO A 16 16.92 -3.33 30.08
CA PRO A 16 16.26 -4.60 29.81
C PRO A 16 16.41 -4.98 28.33
N SER A 17 16.44 -6.27 28.02
CA SER A 17 16.45 -6.76 26.65
C SER A 17 15.16 -6.37 25.92
N ARG A 18 15.28 -6.06 24.63
CA ARG A 18 14.12 -5.79 23.77
C ARG A 18 13.22 -7.02 23.63
N SER A 19 11.94 -6.78 23.28
CA SER A 19 11.01 -7.88 23.01
C SER A 19 11.45 -8.67 21.78
N LYS A 20 11.36 -10.01 21.87
CA LYS A 20 11.60 -10.92 20.73
C LYS A 20 10.65 -10.69 19.54
N ARG A 21 9.50 -10.05 19.76
CA ARG A 21 8.59 -9.65 18.68
C ARG A 21 9.25 -8.76 17.62
N LEU A 22 10.30 -8.01 18.00
CA LEU A 22 11.02 -7.16 17.05
C LEU A 22 11.97 -7.96 16.14
N ASP A 23 12.28 -9.20 16.48
CA ASP A 23 13.19 -10.04 15.68
C ASP A 23 12.54 -10.53 14.37
N VAL A 24 11.19 -10.49 14.28
CA VAL A 24 10.46 -10.83 13.04
C VAL A 24 10.47 -9.70 12.01
N ILE A 25 10.86 -8.47 12.42
CA ILE A 25 10.91 -7.33 11.51
C ILE A 25 12.17 -7.48 10.65
N PRO A 26 12.01 -7.67 9.32
CA PRO A 26 13.17 -7.80 8.45
C PRO A 26 14.00 -6.50 8.47
N PRO A 27 15.30 -6.57 8.18
CA PRO A 27 16.12 -5.38 7.94
C PRO A 27 15.43 -4.48 6.91
N TYR A 28 15.53 -3.16 7.12
CA TYR A 28 14.87 -2.21 6.22
C TYR A 28 15.40 -2.39 4.79
N LEU A 29 14.55 -2.91 3.91
CA LEU A 29 14.87 -3.26 2.52
C LEU A 29 15.57 -2.15 1.74
N PHE A 30 15.21 -0.90 2.06
CA PHE A 30 15.74 0.26 1.35
C PHE A 30 17.09 0.75 1.87
N SER A 31 17.69 0.14 2.88
CA SER A 31 18.95 0.62 3.48
C SER A 31 20.10 0.58 2.49
N GLU A 32 20.27 -0.53 1.77
CA GLU A 32 21.32 -0.70 0.77
C GLU A 32 21.10 0.21 -0.45
N ILE A 33 19.86 0.25 -0.96
CA ILE A 33 19.47 1.15 -2.05
C ILE A 33 19.71 2.61 -1.64
N SER A 34 19.36 2.97 -0.39
CA SER A 34 19.59 4.31 0.14
C SER A 34 21.07 4.65 0.24
N ARG A 35 21.92 3.69 0.63
CA ARG A 35 23.37 3.85 0.67
C ARG A 35 23.94 4.13 -0.73
N ILE A 36 23.64 3.26 -1.71
CA ILE A 36 24.14 3.40 -3.09
C ILE A 36 23.61 4.70 -3.72
N LYS A 37 22.35 5.05 -3.45
CA LYS A 37 21.74 6.31 -3.89
C LYS A 37 22.46 7.53 -3.29
N ALA A 38 22.81 7.48 -2.00
CA ALA A 38 23.54 8.57 -1.35
C ALA A 38 24.95 8.73 -1.94
N GLU A 39 25.66 7.64 -2.20
CA GLU A 39 26.99 7.64 -2.84
C GLU A 39 26.93 8.22 -4.26
N ALA A 40 25.96 7.78 -5.07
CA ALA A 40 25.77 8.31 -6.42
C ALA A 40 25.42 9.81 -6.40
N LYS A 41 24.58 10.25 -5.47
CA LYS A 41 24.25 11.67 -5.30
C LYS A 41 25.48 12.49 -4.85
N ALA A 42 26.31 11.95 -3.98
CA ALA A 42 27.54 12.60 -3.52
C ALA A 42 28.57 12.77 -4.65
N SER A 43 28.57 11.88 -5.64
CA SER A 43 29.40 12.00 -6.85
C SER A 43 28.86 13.01 -7.89
N GLY A 44 27.72 13.67 -7.60
CA GLY A 44 27.09 14.63 -8.51
C GLY A 44 26.23 14.01 -9.60
N ALA A 45 25.90 12.73 -9.52
CA ALA A 45 25.04 12.07 -10.49
C ALA A 45 23.59 12.62 -10.43
N ASP A 46 22.99 12.91 -11.59
CA ASP A 46 21.56 13.20 -11.71
C ASP A 46 20.76 11.92 -11.66
N ILE A 47 20.20 11.61 -10.49
CA ILE A 47 19.44 10.39 -10.23
C ILE A 47 17.97 10.59 -10.56
N ILE A 48 17.39 9.65 -11.31
CA ILE A 48 15.93 9.50 -11.47
C ILE A 48 15.45 8.42 -10.51
N ASP A 49 14.70 8.81 -9.48
CA ASP A 49 14.24 7.89 -8.45
C ASP A 49 12.80 7.43 -8.74
N LEU A 50 12.67 6.25 -9.32
CA LEU A 50 11.40 5.55 -9.56
C LEU A 50 11.10 4.51 -8.45
N GLY A 51 11.84 4.52 -7.34
CA GLY A 51 11.67 3.55 -6.25
C GLY A 51 10.58 3.94 -5.25
N ILE A 52 10.41 5.24 -4.99
CA ILE A 52 9.54 5.73 -3.92
C ILE A 52 8.10 5.84 -4.43
N GLY A 53 7.17 5.15 -3.77
CA GLY A 53 5.73 5.25 -4.04
C GLY A 53 5.04 6.28 -3.15
N ASP A 54 5.49 7.53 -3.21
CA ASP A 54 4.94 8.65 -2.45
C ASP A 54 4.42 9.73 -3.43
N PRO A 55 3.13 10.10 -3.38
CA PRO A 55 2.60 11.19 -4.19
C PRO A 55 3.48 12.44 -4.11
N ASP A 56 3.81 12.97 -5.27
CA ASP A 56 4.84 14.01 -5.42
C ASP A 56 4.30 15.44 -5.58
N LEU A 57 2.98 15.57 -5.69
CA LEU A 57 2.30 16.88 -5.67
C LEU A 57 1.98 17.30 -4.23
N PRO A 58 1.90 18.60 -3.97
CA PRO A 58 1.39 19.09 -2.69
C PRO A 58 -0.09 18.73 -2.52
N THR A 59 -0.53 18.65 -1.27
CA THR A 59 -1.97 18.62 -0.94
C THR A 59 -2.68 19.80 -1.59
N PRO A 60 -3.87 19.61 -2.20
CA PRO A 60 -4.62 20.72 -2.83
C PRO A 60 -4.83 21.90 -1.89
N THR A 61 -4.58 23.11 -2.38
CA THR A 61 -4.69 24.36 -1.59
C THR A 61 -6.01 24.48 -0.82
N PRO A 62 -7.20 24.18 -1.39
CA PRO A 62 -8.46 24.28 -0.63
C PRO A 62 -8.50 23.35 0.61
N VAL A 63 -7.83 22.21 0.58
CA VAL A 63 -7.73 21.30 1.74
C VAL A 63 -6.83 21.92 2.82
N ILE A 64 -5.73 22.57 2.42
CA ILE A 64 -4.83 23.28 3.35
C ILE A 64 -5.59 24.44 4.02
N GLU A 65 -6.39 25.17 3.27
CA GLU A 65 -7.23 26.28 3.79
C GLU A 65 -8.33 25.77 4.73
N ALA A 66 -8.92 24.62 4.42
CA ALA A 66 -9.88 23.95 5.31
C ALA A 66 -9.22 23.55 6.65
N LEU A 67 -8.00 23.01 6.62
CA LEU A 67 -7.22 22.74 7.84
C LEU A 67 -6.96 24.01 8.64
N ALA A 68 -6.48 25.07 7.98
CA ALA A 68 -6.18 26.34 8.64
C ALA A 68 -7.42 26.98 9.28
N THR A 69 -8.58 26.78 8.67
CA THR A 69 -9.87 27.23 9.20
C THR A 69 -10.30 26.39 10.41
N ALA A 70 -10.26 25.06 10.26
CA ALA A 70 -10.64 24.15 11.34
C ALA A 70 -9.71 24.28 12.55
N ALA A 71 -8.41 24.52 12.34
CA ALA A 71 -7.45 24.72 13.42
C ALA A 71 -7.69 26.00 14.26
N LYS A 72 -8.51 26.94 13.80
CA LYS A 72 -8.93 28.11 14.59
C LYS A 72 -10.13 27.81 15.50
N ASN A 73 -10.82 26.71 15.29
CA ASN A 73 -11.95 26.32 16.12
C ASN A 73 -11.44 25.66 17.41
N PRO A 74 -11.73 26.22 18.62
CA PRO A 74 -11.28 25.68 19.90
C PRO A 74 -11.73 24.23 20.15
N GLU A 75 -12.85 23.81 19.59
CA GLU A 75 -13.36 22.43 19.76
C GLU A 75 -12.44 21.38 19.13
N THR A 76 -11.70 21.73 18.08
CA THR A 76 -10.73 20.81 17.48
C THR A 76 -9.48 20.60 18.33
N HIS A 77 -9.26 21.39 19.40
CA HIS A 77 -8.11 21.29 20.30
C HIS A 77 -8.34 20.32 21.47
N ARG A 78 -9.52 19.74 21.57
CA ARG A 78 -9.89 18.80 22.62
C ARG A 78 -9.81 17.36 22.16
N TYR A 79 -9.81 16.43 23.10
CA TYR A 79 -10.02 15.02 22.76
C TYR A 79 -11.35 14.86 22.02
N ASP A 80 -11.30 14.11 20.92
CA ASP A 80 -12.51 13.65 20.26
C ASP A 80 -13.07 12.44 21.02
N GLU A 81 -14.19 12.65 21.73
CA GLU A 81 -14.86 11.64 22.52
C GLU A 81 -15.83 10.77 21.70
N THR A 82 -16.01 11.07 20.38
CA THR A 82 -16.86 10.23 19.52
C THR A 82 -16.25 8.83 19.35
N PRO A 83 -17.03 7.74 19.40
CA PRO A 83 -16.46 6.41 19.47
C PRO A 83 -15.51 6.07 18.30
N PHE A 84 -15.96 6.20 17.07
CA PHE A 84 -15.24 5.67 15.88
C PHE A 84 -14.42 6.73 15.13
N GLY A 85 -14.62 8.00 15.40
CA GLY A 85 -13.92 9.11 14.75
C GLY A 85 -14.75 10.37 14.65
N TRP A 86 -14.15 11.42 14.10
CA TRP A 86 -14.78 12.72 13.93
C TRP A 86 -16.01 12.60 13.03
N THR A 87 -17.17 13.05 13.55
CA THR A 87 -18.48 12.75 12.95
C THR A 87 -18.60 13.24 11.50
N SER A 88 -18.17 14.48 11.21
CA SER A 88 -18.24 15.05 9.86
C SER A 88 -17.34 14.28 8.89
N TYR A 89 -16.19 13.77 9.36
CA TYR A 89 -15.27 12.98 8.57
C TYR A 89 -15.82 11.59 8.23
N LEU A 90 -16.39 10.88 9.20
CA LEU A 90 -17.00 9.57 8.95
C LEU A 90 -18.21 9.67 8.04
N GLN A 91 -19.04 10.71 8.20
CA GLN A 91 -20.15 10.97 7.28
C GLN A 91 -19.62 11.23 5.87
N ALA A 92 -18.61 12.11 5.72
CA ALA A 92 -18.00 12.37 4.41
C ALA A 92 -17.37 11.12 3.78
N ALA A 93 -16.77 10.23 4.59
CA ALA A 93 -16.18 8.97 4.10
C ALA A 93 -17.25 8.00 3.58
N THR A 94 -18.35 7.83 4.30
CA THR A 94 -19.45 6.97 3.85
C THR A 94 -20.21 7.52 2.65
N ASP A 95 -20.44 8.84 2.61
CA ASP A 95 -21.07 9.51 1.48
C ASP A 95 -20.19 9.46 0.22
N TRP A 96 -18.88 9.65 0.38
CA TRP A 96 -17.91 9.50 -0.69
C TRP A 96 -17.94 8.06 -1.23
N TYR A 97 -17.91 7.07 -0.33
CA TYR A 97 -17.92 5.66 -0.72
C TYR A 97 -19.19 5.29 -1.49
N ALA A 98 -20.35 5.76 -1.01
CA ALA A 98 -21.61 5.55 -1.69
C ALA A 98 -21.66 6.19 -3.09
N ARG A 99 -21.09 7.39 -3.23
CA ARG A 99 -21.00 8.11 -4.51
C ARG A 99 -20.09 7.42 -5.51
N GLU A 100 -18.93 6.93 -5.06
CA GLU A 100 -17.93 6.33 -5.94
C GLU A 100 -18.25 4.88 -6.29
N PHE A 101 -18.75 4.09 -5.33
CA PHE A 101 -18.88 2.63 -5.45
C PHE A 101 -20.30 2.10 -5.29
N GLY A 102 -21.21 2.84 -4.70
CA GLY A 102 -22.63 2.51 -4.58
C GLY A 102 -23.10 2.03 -3.21
N PRO A 103 -22.41 1.15 -2.47
CA PRO A 103 -22.91 0.64 -1.19
C PRO A 103 -23.09 1.75 -0.14
N GLN A 104 -24.22 1.68 0.59
CA GLN A 104 -24.52 2.57 1.70
C GLN A 104 -23.99 1.95 3.01
N LEU A 105 -23.30 2.74 3.81
CA LEU A 105 -22.70 2.33 5.08
C LEU A 105 -23.12 3.30 6.18
N ASP A 106 -23.32 2.78 7.39
CA ASP A 106 -23.64 3.59 8.56
C ASP A 106 -22.36 4.20 9.14
N PRO A 107 -22.18 5.53 9.14
CA PRO A 107 -21.01 6.19 9.69
C PRO A 107 -20.84 5.98 11.20
N LYS A 108 -21.86 5.49 11.91
CA LYS A 108 -21.86 5.30 13.37
C LYS A 108 -21.45 3.91 13.79
N SER A 109 -21.43 2.93 12.87
CA SER A 109 -21.14 1.53 13.19
C SER A 109 -20.29 0.80 12.17
N GLU A 110 -20.32 1.24 10.89
CA GLU A 110 -19.64 0.58 9.77
C GLU A 110 -18.46 1.40 9.22
N ALA A 111 -18.01 2.40 9.97
CA ALA A 111 -16.87 3.26 9.59
C ALA A 111 -16.00 3.61 10.80
N ILE A 112 -14.68 3.74 10.59
CA ILE A 112 -13.72 4.16 11.62
C ILE A 112 -12.62 5.02 11.03
N GLN A 113 -12.25 6.11 11.75
CA GLN A 113 -11.13 6.98 11.42
C GLN A 113 -9.80 6.34 11.81
N LEU A 114 -8.80 6.49 10.94
CA LEU A 114 -7.47 5.89 11.09
C LEU A 114 -6.37 6.95 11.00
N ILE A 115 -5.26 6.72 11.72
CA ILE A 115 -4.01 7.49 11.58
C ILE A 115 -3.24 6.98 10.35
N GLY A 116 -3.91 7.02 9.18
CA GLY A 116 -3.54 6.36 7.94
C GLY A 116 -3.88 4.87 7.95
N SER A 117 -4.12 4.27 6.77
CA SER A 117 -4.53 2.85 6.66
C SER A 117 -3.53 1.87 7.27
N LYS A 118 -2.22 2.18 7.22
CA LYS A 118 -1.16 1.31 7.78
C LYS A 118 -1.34 1.02 9.27
N GLU A 119 -1.72 2.02 10.05
CA GLU A 119 -1.98 1.87 11.48
C GLU A 119 -3.15 0.92 11.72
N GLY A 120 -4.27 1.13 11.01
CA GLY A 120 -5.44 0.27 11.13
C GLY A 120 -5.17 -1.18 10.73
N LEU A 121 -4.41 -1.41 9.67
CA LEU A 121 -3.98 -2.76 9.25
C LEU A 121 -3.13 -3.45 10.33
N ALA A 122 -2.22 -2.70 10.98
CA ALA A 122 -1.40 -3.23 12.07
C ALA A 122 -2.25 -3.56 13.30
N HIS A 123 -3.12 -2.65 13.69
CA HIS A 123 -3.99 -2.83 14.85
C HIS A 123 -5.02 -3.95 14.64
N LEU A 124 -5.49 -4.14 13.41
CA LEU A 124 -6.40 -5.25 13.12
C LEU A 124 -5.72 -6.60 13.35
N ALA A 125 -4.45 -6.77 12.94
CA ALA A 125 -3.70 -7.97 13.26
C ALA A 125 -3.61 -8.20 14.78
N TRP A 126 -3.30 -7.15 15.56
CA TRP A 126 -3.22 -7.27 17.01
C TRP A 126 -4.56 -7.52 17.71
N ALA A 127 -5.66 -7.15 17.05
CA ALA A 127 -7.00 -7.34 17.59
C ALA A 127 -7.58 -8.74 17.33
N TYR A 128 -7.05 -9.47 16.33
CA TYR A 128 -7.62 -10.74 15.89
C TYR A 128 -6.67 -11.94 16.02
N ILE A 129 -5.36 -11.71 16.08
CA ILE A 129 -4.35 -12.77 16.01
C ILE A 129 -3.75 -13.04 17.37
N ASP A 130 -3.86 -14.30 17.79
CA ASP A 130 -3.16 -14.89 18.92
C ASP A 130 -2.14 -15.94 18.45
N GLU A 131 -1.37 -16.51 19.39
CA GLU A 131 -0.45 -17.62 19.13
C GLU A 131 -1.22 -18.84 18.61
N GLY A 132 -0.79 -19.35 17.45
CA GLY A 132 -1.42 -20.48 16.77
C GLY A 132 -2.46 -20.10 15.71
N ASP A 133 -2.90 -18.83 15.66
CA ASP A 133 -3.77 -18.34 14.60
C ASP A 133 -2.99 -18.06 13.33
N VAL A 134 -3.71 -18.01 12.19
CA VAL A 134 -3.15 -17.78 10.87
C VAL A 134 -3.74 -16.51 10.25
N SER A 135 -2.88 -15.72 9.58
CA SER A 135 -3.34 -14.79 8.54
C SER A 135 -2.91 -15.32 7.17
N ILE A 136 -3.84 -15.33 6.22
CA ILE A 136 -3.52 -15.58 4.80
C ILE A 136 -3.06 -14.26 4.20
N VAL A 137 -1.85 -14.24 3.66
CA VAL A 137 -1.22 -13.03 3.10
C VAL A 137 -0.73 -13.27 1.69
N PRO A 138 -0.87 -12.32 0.75
CA PRO A 138 -0.33 -12.46 -0.59
C PRO A 138 1.21 -12.36 -0.60
N ASN A 139 1.86 -12.97 -1.59
CA ASN A 139 3.29 -12.87 -1.86
C ASN A 139 3.51 -12.80 -3.40
N PRO A 140 4.08 -11.70 -3.96
CA PRO A 140 4.59 -10.51 -3.28
C PRO A 140 3.48 -9.60 -2.74
N ALA A 141 3.77 -8.85 -1.68
CA ALA A 141 2.81 -7.92 -1.08
C ALA A 141 3.46 -6.77 -0.31
N TYR A 142 2.64 -5.87 0.15
CA TYR A 142 3.03 -4.89 1.15
C TYR A 142 3.37 -5.62 2.46
N THR A 143 4.61 -5.48 2.93
CA THR A 143 5.19 -6.27 4.01
C THR A 143 4.48 -6.16 5.36
N VAL A 144 3.64 -5.13 5.52
CA VAL A 144 2.90 -4.84 6.76
C VAL A 144 1.98 -5.98 7.17
N TYR A 145 1.36 -6.68 6.24
CA TYR A 145 0.43 -7.78 6.57
C TYR A 145 1.14 -8.93 7.28
N LYS A 146 2.23 -9.43 6.68
CA LYS A 146 3.06 -10.49 7.26
C LYS A 146 3.69 -10.08 8.58
N VAL A 147 4.35 -8.92 8.60
CA VAL A 147 5.08 -8.45 9.78
C VAL A 147 4.15 -8.26 10.98
N ASN A 148 2.98 -7.64 10.81
CA ASN A 148 2.07 -7.43 11.94
C ASN A 148 1.38 -8.70 12.42
N THR A 149 1.10 -9.66 11.53
CA THR A 149 0.65 -11.01 11.92
C THR A 149 1.70 -11.67 12.83
N GLN A 150 2.96 -11.68 12.43
CA GLN A 150 4.04 -12.27 13.21
C GLN A 150 4.32 -11.52 14.51
N MET A 151 4.24 -10.18 14.52
CA MET A 151 4.35 -9.38 15.74
C MET A 151 3.21 -9.64 16.73
N ALA A 152 2.04 -10.00 16.25
CA ALA A 152 0.90 -10.43 17.07
C ALA A 152 1.10 -11.86 17.63
N GLY A 153 2.05 -12.63 17.11
CA GLY A 153 2.34 -13.99 17.54
C GLY A 153 1.76 -15.07 16.62
N GLY A 154 1.07 -14.68 15.55
CA GLY A 154 0.47 -15.60 14.59
C GLY A 154 1.41 -16.05 13.47
N GLU A 155 0.90 -16.98 12.67
CA GLU A 155 1.53 -17.50 11.47
C GLU A 155 1.01 -16.74 10.24
N ALA A 156 1.92 -16.27 9.39
CA ALA A 156 1.55 -15.71 8.08
C ALA A 156 1.69 -16.80 7.02
N PHE A 157 0.56 -17.31 6.52
CA PHE A 157 0.53 -18.24 5.40
C PHE A 157 0.54 -17.43 4.09
N GLU A 158 1.62 -17.56 3.34
CA GLU A 158 1.83 -16.78 2.11
C GLU A 158 1.23 -17.50 0.90
N VAL A 159 0.32 -16.79 0.18
CA VAL A 159 -0.27 -17.28 -1.07
C VAL A 159 0.44 -16.61 -2.25
N PRO A 160 1.02 -17.39 -3.19
CA PRO A 160 1.77 -16.83 -4.31
C PRO A 160 0.86 -16.07 -5.28
N LEU A 161 1.28 -14.87 -5.66
CA LEU A 161 0.67 -14.08 -6.73
C LEU A 161 1.51 -14.23 -8.00
N LYS A 162 1.05 -15.05 -8.93
CA LYS A 162 1.77 -15.36 -10.17
C LYS A 162 1.18 -14.66 -11.39
N GLU A 163 2.02 -14.37 -12.37
CA GLU A 163 1.64 -13.73 -13.63
C GLU A 163 0.55 -14.52 -14.37
N GLU A 164 0.64 -15.86 -14.39
CA GLU A 164 -0.32 -16.76 -15.01
C GLU A 164 -1.74 -16.63 -14.45
N ASN A 165 -1.88 -16.20 -13.18
CA ASN A 165 -3.14 -15.91 -12.52
C ASN A 165 -3.40 -14.40 -12.41
N ARG A 166 -2.74 -13.58 -13.22
CA ARG A 166 -2.85 -12.11 -13.20
C ARG A 166 -2.56 -11.52 -11.83
N PHE A 167 -1.66 -12.13 -11.06
CA PHE A 167 -1.31 -11.76 -9.70
C PHE A 167 -2.52 -11.76 -8.73
N LEU A 168 -3.49 -12.65 -8.95
CA LEU A 168 -4.55 -12.98 -8.01
C LEU A 168 -4.21 -14.28 -7.27
N PRO A 169 -4.53 -14.43 -5.98
CA PRO A 169 -4.37 -15.68 -5.27
C PRO A 169 -5.31 -16.75 -5.83
N VAL A 170 -4.83 -17.98 -5.92
CA VAL A 170 -5.64 -19.15 -6.29
C VAL A 170 -6.22 -19.75 -5.01
N LEU A 171 -7.50 -19.53 -4.76
CA LEU A 171 -8.15 -19.94 -3.50
C LEU A 171 -8.13 -21.47 -3.31
N ALA A 172 -8.20 -22.23 -4.40
CA ALA A 172 -8.15 -23.70 -4.37
C ALA A 172 -6.80 -24.25 -3.90
N ASP A 173 -5.72 -23.47 -3.98
CA ASP A 173 -4.40 -23.86 -3.52
C ASP A 173 -4.18 -23.66 -2.01
N ILE A 174 -5.16 -23.06 -1.32
CA ILE A 174 -5.10 -22.84 0.13
C ILE A 174 -5.54 -24.14 0.84
N PRO A 175 -4.65 -24.79 1.62
CA PRO A 175 -5.01 -26.01 2.32
C PRO A 175 -6.16 -25.77 3.31
N SER A 176 -7.11 -26.71 3.38
CA SER A 176 -8.28 -26.56 4.23
C SER A 176 -7.94 -26.48 5.73
N GLU A 177 -6.84 -27.10 6.17
CA GLU A 177 -6.32 -27.00 7.53
C GLU A 177 -5.78 -25.60 7.84
N VAL A 178 -5.24 -24.88 6.84
CA VAL A 178 -4.81 -23.48 6.95
C VAL A 178 -6.05 -22.59 7.02
N ALA A 179 -6.99 -22.78 6.09
CA ALA A 179 -8.24 -22.01 6.05
C ALA A 179 -9.03 -22.07 7.37
N LYS A 180 -9.12 -23.26 8.00
CA LYS A 180 -9.79 -23.46 9.29
C LYS A 180 -9.13 -22.76 10.48
N ARG A 181 -7.83 -22.45 10.40
CA ARG A 181 -7.08 -21.72 11.43
C ARG A 181 -6.97 -20.23 11.12
N ALA A 182 -7.31 -19.83 9.90
CA ALA A 182 -7.17 -18.46 9.46
C ALA A 182 -8.20 -17.56 10.12
N LYS A 183 -7.76 -16.41 10.64
CA LYS A 183 -8.61 -15.34 11.18
C LYS A 183 -8.73 -14.18 10.20
N LEU A 184 -7.65 -13.90 9.45
CA LEU A 184 -7.58 -12.78 8.52
C LEU A 184 -7.13 -13.27 7.15
N PHE A 185 -7.72 -12.71 6.09
CA PHE A 185 -7.25 -12.85 4.73
C PHE A 185 -7.01 -11.47 4.16
N TYR A 186 -5.74 -11.11 3.96
CA TYR A 186 -5.36 -9.83 3.38
C TYR A 186 -5.33 -9.87 1.87
N VAL A 187 -5.93 -8.88 1.23
CA VAL A 187 -5.77 -8.59 -0.19
C VAL A 187 -5.57 -7.09 -0.41
N CYS A 188 -4.92 -6.73 -1.50
CA CYS A 188 -4.70 -5.34 -1.88
C CYS A 188 -4.92 -5.22 -3.39
N TYR A 189 -6.03 -4.63 -3.81
CA TYR A 189 -6.31 -4.38 -5.23
C TYR A 189 -6.99 -3.02 -5.39
N PRO A 190 -6.38 -2.08 -6.11
CA PRO A 190 -5.14 -2.20 -6.92
C PRO A 190 -3.90 -2.53 -6.08
N ASN A 191 -3.08 -3.45 -6.61
CA ASN A 191 -2.04 -4.08 -5.80
C ASN A 191 -0.75 -3.26 -5.73
N ASN A 192 -0.17 -3.22 -4.55
CA ASN A 192 1.23 -2.86 -4.33
C ASN A 192 1.98 -4.14 -3.92
N PRO A 193 2.95 -4.66 -4.74
CA PRO A 193 3.72 -3.91 -5.74
C PRO A 193 3.29 -4.09 -7.21
N THR A 194 2.41 -5.05 -7.54
CA THR A 194 2.26 -5.57 -8.90
C THR A 194 1.45 -4.65 -9.85
N GLY A 195 0.68 -3.69 -9.32
CA GLY A 195 -0.26 -2.90 -10.11
C GLY A 195 -1.48 -3.70 -10.61
N ALA A 196 -1.59 -4.96 -10.20
CA ALA A 196 -2.71 -5.82 -10.58
C ALA A 196 -4.05 -5.31 -10.03
N ILE A 197 -5.12 -5.67 -10.72
CA ILE A 197 -6.50 -5.33 -10.37
C ILE A 197 -7.30 -6.60 -10.10
N ALA A 198 -8.24 -6.54 -9.17
CA ALA A 198 -9.23 -7.60 -8.97
C ALA A 198 -10.41 -7.43 -9.93
N THR A 199 -11.09 -8.54 -10.23
CA THR A 199 -12.39 -8.53 -10.90
C THR A 199 -13.52 -8.69 -9.88
N ARG A 200 -14.75 -8.41 -10.31
CA ARG A 200 -15.91 -8.63 -9.45
C ARG A 200 -16.07 -10.11 -9.12
N GLU A 201 -15.89 -10.98 -10.09
CA GLU A 201 -15.99 -12.43 -9.95
C GLU A 201 -14.98 -12.96 -8.93
N PHE A 202 -13.74 -12.46 -8.96
CA PHE A 202 -12.74 -12.80 -7.96
C PHE A 202 -13.17 -12.40 -6.55
N TYR A 203 -13.75 -11.21 -6.38
CA TYR A 203 -14.26 -10.79 -5.07
C TYR A 203 -15.48 -11.63 -4.62
N GLU A 204 -16.34 -12.07 -5.54
CA GLU A 204 -17.45 -12.99 -5.23
C GLU A 204 -16.93 -14.33 -4.70
N ASP A 205 -15.94 -14.92 -5.37
CA ASP A 205 -15.29 -16.17 -4.92
C ASP A 205 -14.60 -15.98 -3.57
N LEU A 206 -13.89 -14.87 -3.38
CA LEU A 206 -13.17 -14.57 -2.15
C LEU A 206 -14.11 -14.34 -0.95
N VAL A 207 -15.22 -13.62 -1.15
CA VAL A 207 -16.25 -13.43 -0.11
C VAL A 207 -16.87 -14.77 0.29
N ASN A 208 -17.19 -15.63 -0.69
CA ASN A 208 -17.73 -16.96 -0.42
C ASN A 208 -16.72 -17.82 0.35
N PHE A 209 -15.45 -17.81 -0.02
CA PHE A 209 -14.39 -18.51 0.70
C PHE A 209 -14.28 -18.03 2.16
N CYS A 210 -14.25 -16.71 2.37
CA CYS A 210 -14.15 -16.15 3.72
C CYS A 210 -15.39 -16.47 4.58
N ARG A 211 -16.59 -16.53 3.99
CA ARG A 211 -17.81 -16.95 4.69
C ARG A 211 -17.80 -18.43 5.04
N GLU A 212 -17.29 -19.29 4.16
CA GLU A 212 -17.18 -20.75 4.40
C GLU A 212 -16.29 -21.08 5.60
N TYR A 213 -15.21 -20.32 5.79
CA TYR A 213 -14.21 -20.60 6.81
C TYR A 213 -14.21 -19.63 8.01
N ASP A 214 -15.19 -18.73 8.12
CA ASP A 214 -15.30 -17.71 9.19
C ASP A 214 -14.05 -16.80 9.26
N ILE A 215 -13.53 -16.37 8.10
CA ILE A 215 -12.35 -15.52 7.97
C ILE A 215 -12.77 -14.07 7.75
N LEU A 216 -12.17 -13.12 8.45
CA LEU A 216 -12.32 -11.70 8.15
C LEU A 216 -11.48 -11.34 6.93
N LEU A 217 -12.15 -10.93 5.86
CA LEU A 217 -11.51 -10.42 4.65
C LEU A 217 -11.06 -8.97 4.85
N VAL A 218 -9.76 -8.74 4.69
CA VAL A 218 -9.12 -7.43 4.85
C VAL A 218 -8.70 -6.91 3.48
N ASN A 219 -9.44 -5.96 2.92
CA ASN A 219 -9.14 -5.36 1.62
C ASN A 219 -8.43 -4.01 1.79
N ASP A 220 -7.14 -3.94 1.45
CA ASP A 220 -6.39 -2.67 1.44
C ASP A 220 -6.59 -1.95 0.11
N MET A 221 -7.43 -0.93 0.11
CA MET A 221 -7.85 -0.14 -1.05
C MET A 221 -7.17 1.25 -1.10
N ALA A 222 -5.91 1.35 -0.67
CA ALA A 222 -5.19 2.63 -0.66
C ALA A 222 -5.12 3.32 -2.03
N TYR A 223 -5.26 2.57 -3.12
CA TYR A 223 -5.21 3.04 -4.51
C TYR A 223 -6.58 3.02 -5.21
N ALA A 224 -7.66 2.96 -4.46
CA ALA A 224 -9.03 2.77 -4.96
C ALA A 224 -9.40 3.70 -6.14
N THR A 225 -9.00 4.96 -6.07
CA THR A 225 -9.31 6.00 -7.09
C THR A 225 -8.19 6.25 -8.09
N VAL A 226 -7.02 5.59 -7.94
CA VAL A 226 -5.92 5.75 -8.89
C VAL A 226 -6.12 4.77 -10.03
N ALA A 227 -6.86 5.18 -11.04
CA ALA A 227 -7.20 4.38 -12.21
C ALA A 227 -7.08 5.20 -13.50
N TYR A 228 -6.87 4.52 -14.62
CA TYR A 228 -6.53 5.10 -15.92
C TYR A 228 -7.47 4.61 -17.01
N ASP A 229 -7.49 5.29 -18.16
CA ASP A 229 -8.26 4.89 -19.35
C ASP A 229 -9.77 4.72 -19.06
N GLY A 230 -10.31 5.49 -18.11
CA GLY A 230 -11.72 5.38 -17.69
C GLY A 230 -12.07 4.12 -16.90
N TYR A 231 -11.08 3.32 -16.50
CA TYR A 231 -11.29 2.14 -15.67
C TYR A 231 -11.76 2.53 -14.25
N LYS A 232 -12.68 1.76 -13.69
CA LYS A 232 -13.13 1.88 -12.30
C LYS A 232 -12.83 0.58 -11.56
N ASN A 233 -12.12 0.69 -10.45
CA ASN A 233 -11.84 -0.47 -9.60
C ASN A 233 -13.12 -0.95 -8.92
N PRO A 234 -13.44 -2.25 -8.97
CA PRO A 234 -14.47 -2.81 -8.10
C PRO A 234 -13.96 -2.82 -6.65
N THR A 235 -14.90 -2.85 -5.71
CA THR A 235 -14.58 -3.01 -4.28
C THR A 235 -15.27 -4.24 -3.72
N VAL A 236 -14.73 -4.78 -2.63
CA VAL A 236 -15.28 -5.99 -2.03
C VAL A 236 -16.69 -5.74 -1.46
N LEU A 237 -16.95 -4.55 -0.91
CA LEU A 237 -18.25 -4.23 -0.31
C LEU A 237 -19.39 -4.05 -1.34
N GLN A 238 -19.09 -4.09 -2.65
CA GLN A 238 -20.08 -4.17 -3.71
C GLN A 238 -20.66 -5.59 -3.89
N ILE A 239 -20.03 -6.59 -3.27
CA ILE A 239 -20.44 -7.98 -3.35
C ILE A 239 -21.50 -8.27 -2.29
N GLU A 240 -22.54 -9.00 -2.69
CA GLU A 240 -23.58 -9.45 -1.76
C GLU A 240 -22.99 -10.31 -0.63
N GLY A 241 -23.34 -10.02 0.62
CA GLY A 241 -22.82 -10.71 1.81
C GLY A 241 -21.43 -10.26 2.26
N ALA A 242 -20.73 -9.38 1.51
CA ALA A 242 -19.39 -8.93 1.90
C ALA A 242 -19.38 -8.17 3.24
N LYS A 243 -20.41 -7.39 3.54
CA LYS A 243 -20.53 -6.68 4.84
C LYS A 243 -20.55 -7.61 6.07
N GLU A 244 -20.84 -8.89 5.86
CA GLU A 244 -20.81 -9.89 6.93
C GLU A 244 -19.37 -10.30 7.31
N VAL A 245 -18.44 -10.26 6.36
CA VAL A 245 -17.10 -10.85 6.51
C VAL A 245 -15.95 -9.94 6.08
N ALA A 246 -16.20 -8.70 5.64
CA ALA A 246 -15.14 -7.86 5.08
C ALA A 246 -15.01 -6.51 5.80
N ILE A 247 -13.76 -6.05 5.88
CA ILE A 247 -13.37 -4.68 6.24
C ILE A 247 -12.44 -4.15 5.14
N GLU A 248 -12.68 -2.91 4.71
CA GLU A 248 -11.98 -2.26 3.62
C GLU A 248 -11.27 -0.99 4.09
N PHE A 249 -9.99 -0.86 3.78
CA PHE A 249 -9.12 0.22 4.25
C PHE A 249 -8.85 1.23 3.13
N HIS A 250 -9.09 2.50 3.40
CA HIS A 250 -8.85 3.62 2.49
C HIS A 250 -7.86 4.62 3.05
N SER A 251 -7.14 5.32 2.17
CA SER A 251 -6.12 6.29 2.57
C SER A 251 -6.25 7.57 1.77
N LEU A 252 -6.35 8.70 2.44
CA LEU A 252 -6.31 10.00 1.79
C LEU A 252 -4.90 10.35 1.28
N SER A 253 -3.89 9.63 1.77
CA SER A 253 -2.49 9.78 1.34
C SER A 253 -2.33 9.73 -0.17
N LYS A 254 -3.02 8.77 -0.82
CA LYS A 254 -2.87 8.51 -2.26
C LYS A 254 -3.91 9.21 -3.10
N MET A 255 -5.11 9.44 -2.54
CA MET A 255 -6.20 10.14 -3.22
C MET A 255 -5.92 11.64 -3.40
N PHE A 256 -5.38 12.28 -2.35
CA PHE A 256 -5.31 13.75 -2.27
C PHE A 256 -3.92 14.28 -1.91
N ASN A 257 -2.86 13.50 -2.15
CA ASN A 257 -1.48 13.88 -1.82
C ASN A 257 -1.29 14.27 -0.33
N MET A 258 -1.92 13.50 0.56
CA MET A 258 -1.96 13.78 2.00
C MET A 258 -1.11 12.79 2.81
N THR A 259 0.04 12.35 2.27
CA THR A 259 0.87 11.31 2.90
C THR A 259 1.35 11.69 4.30
N GLY A 260 1.81 12.92 4.49
CA GLY A 260 2.27 13.45 5.78
C GLY A 260 1.16 13.72 6.80
N TRP A 261 -0.10 13.81 6.36
CA TRP A 261 -1.25 14.13 7.21
C TRP A 261 -1.72 12.96 8.06
N ARG A 262 -1.33 11.75 7.68
CA ARG A 262 -1.68 10.49 8.38
C ARG A 262 -3.18 10.31 8.57
N LEU A 263 -3.97 10.44 7.52
CA LEU A 263 -5.43 10.30 7.57
C LEU A 263 -5.91 9.19 6.63
N GLY A 264 -6.77 8.33 7.15
CA GLY A 264 -7.45 7.26 6.46
C GLY A 264 -8.72 6.87 7.17
N PHE A 265 -9.40 5.87 6.64
CA PHE A 265 -10.59 5.29 7.26
C PHE A 265 -10.71 3.82 6.86
N ALA A 266 -11.46 3.06 7.64
CA ALA A 266 -11.91 1.73 7.26
C ALA A 266 -13.43 1.68 7.28
N LEU A 267 -13.98 0.82 6.42
CA LEU A 267 -15.43 0.64 6.21
C LEU A 267 -15.74 -0.87 6.17
N GLY A 268 -16.94 -1.27 6.61
CA GLY A 268 -17.40 -2.63 6.42
C GLY A 268 -18.07 -3.24 7.63
N ASN A 269 -17.69 -4.47 7.98
CA ASN A 269 -18.30 -5.25 9.05
C ASN A 269 -18.30 -4.50 10.39
N ALA A 270 -19.48 -4.31 10.99
CA ALA A 270 -19.64 -3.49 12.20
C ALA A 270 -18.90 -4.08 13.41
N ASP A 271 -18.85 -5.41 13.55
CA ASP A 271 -18.14 -6.06 14.66
C ASP A 271 -16.61 -5.92 14.49
N ALA A 272 -16.11 -5.99 13.26
CA ALA A 272 -14.70 -5.74 12.96
C ALA A 272 -14.32 -4.28 13.25
N ILE A 273 -15.18 -3.32 12.89
CA ILE A 273 -15.02 -1.90 13.21
C ILE A 273 -15.01 -1.68 14.74
N ALA A 274 -15.94 -2.29 15.47
CA ALA A 274 -16.01 -2.20 16.93
C ALA A 274 -14.79 -2.83 17.62
N THR A 275 -14.32 -3.97 17.11
CA THR A 275 -13.13 -4.67 17.61
C THR A 275 -11.88 -3.81 17.41
N LEU A 276 -11.70 -3.22 16.22
CA LEU A 276 -10.60 -2.30 15.93
C LEU A 276 -10.67 -1.07 16.83
N GLN A 277 -11.85 -0.48 17.03
CA GLN A 277 -12.05 0.66 17.92
C GLN A 277 -11.67 0.33 19.36
N LYS A 278 -12.02 -0.85 19.86
CA LYS A 278 -11.67 -1.28 21.21
C LYS A 278 -10.16 -1.29 21.43
N LEU A 279 -9.39 -1.77 20.46
CA LEU A 279 -7.94 -1.72 20.54
C LEU A 279 -7.42 -0.27 20.43
N LYS A 280 -7.85 0.49 19.42
CA LYS A 280 -7.41 1.87 19.18
C LYS A 280 -7.63 2.78 20.39
N SER A 281 -8.75 2.65 21.09
CA SER A 281 -9.03 3.46 22.27
C SER A 281 -8.01 3.30 23.41
N ASN A 282 -7.20 2.23 23.38
CA ASN A 282 -6.17 1.93 24.36
C ASN A 282 -4.74 2.11 23.84
N VAL A 283 -4.56 2.41 22.53
CA VAL A 283 -3.23 2.52 21.90
C VAL A 283 -2.94 3.95 21.44
N ASP A 284 -3.77 4.51 20.55
CA ASP A 284 -3.46 5.77 19.86
C ASP A 284 -4.62 6.76 19.77
N SER A 285 -5.86 6.32 20.04
CA SER A 285 -7.08 7.11 19.90
C SER A 285 -7.26 7.69 18.48
N LYS A 286 -6.99 8.97 18.29
CA LYS A 286 -7.20 9.71 17.02
C LYS A 286 -6.22 10.88 16.91
N GLN A 287 -6.00 11.34 15.69
CA GLN A 287 -5.21 12.54 15.42
C GLN A 287 -6.01 13.83 15.70
N PHE A 288 -5.32 14.96 15.60
CA PHE A 288 -5.89 16.30 15.74
C PHE A 288 -7.15 16.48 14.88
N PRO A 289 -8.34 16.81 15.47
CA PRO A 289 -9.61 16.85 14.75
C PRO A 289 -9.65 17.79 13.55
N ALA A 290 -8.86 18.86 13.54
CA ALA A 290 -8.77 19.75 12.38
C ALA A 290 -8.28 19.03 11.11
N ILE A 291 -7.48 17.97 11.24
CA ILE A 291 -7.05 17.13 10.11
C ILE A 291 -8.25 16.34 9.57
N ALA A 292 -9.13 15.84 10.44
CA ALA A 292 -10.34 15.14 10.03
C ALA A 292 -11.34 16.08 9.30
N GLU A 293 -11.51 17.31 9.77
CA GLU A 293 -12.32 18.33 9.07
C GLU A 293 -11.78 18.61 7.66
N ALA A 294 -10.46 18.78 7.53
CA ALA A 294 -9.85 18.96 6.21
C ALA A 294 -10.01 17.71 5.33
N GLY A 295 -9.96 16.51 5.91
CA GLY A 295 -10.25 15.26 5.22
C GLY A 295 -11.70 15.16 4.73
N ALA A 296 -12.66 15.58 5.56
CA ALA A 296 -14.07 15.67 5.16
C ALA A 296 -14.25 16.64 3.98
N TYR A 297 -13.58 17.79 4.04
CA TYR A 297 -13.56 18.73 2.93
C TYR A 297 -13.00 18.09 1.65
N ALA A 298 -11.86 17.36 1.75
CA ALA A 298 -11.24 16.72 0.60
C ALA A 298 -12.18 15.69 -0.05
N LEU A 299 -12.81 14.82 0.74
CA LEU A 299 -13.73 13.79 0.26
C LEU A 299 -14.99 14.38 -0.42
N ASN A 300 -15.45 15.54 0.04
CA ASN A 300 -16.66 16.16 -0.48
C ASN A 300 -16.43 17.08 -1.69
N HIS A 301 -15.24 17.69 -1.82
CA HIS A 301 -15.07 18.84 -2.72
C HIS A 301 -13.86 18.76 -3.66
N VAL A 302 -12.89 17.85 -3.42
CA VAL A 302 -11.70 17.83 -4.25
C VAL A 302 -11.88 16.89 -5.43
N ASP A 303 -11.66 17.45 -6.62
CA ASP A 303 -11.50 16.68 -7.86
C ASP A 303 -10.00 16.39 -8.09
N ASN A 304 -9.64 15.14 -8.25
CA ASN A 304 -8.27 14.69 -8.50
C ASN A 304 -8.01 14.30 -9.96
N THR A 305 -8.92 14.61 -10.87
CA THR A 305 -8.84 14.27 -12.31
C THR A 305 -7.52 14.74 -12.94
N ALA A 306 -7.08 15.96 -12.62
CA ALA A 306 -5.82 16.49 -13.15
C ALA A 306 -4.59 15.68 -12.67
N THR A 307 -4.58 15.25 -11.40
CA THR A 307 -3.54 14.40 -10.83
C THR A 307 -3.52 13.01 -11.50
N LEU A 308 -4.68 12.43 -11.71
CA LEU A 308 -4.81 11.14 -12.42
C LEU A 308 -4.34 11.24 -13.86
N ALA A 309 -4.72 12.28 -14.59
CA ALA A 309 -4.26 12.52 -15.96
C ALA A 309 -2.72 12.71 -16.04
N MET A 310 -2.10 13.30 -15.02
CA MET A 310 -0.64 13.39 -14.92
C MET A 310 -0.01 12.00 -14.75
N TYR A 311 -0.51 11.15 -13.84
CA TYR A 311 -0.01 9.79 -13.65
C TYR A 311 -0.24 8.92 -14.89
N GLU A 312 -1.37 9.07 -15.56
CA GLU A 312 -1.65 8.36 -16.81
C GLU A 312 -0.65 8.74 -17.91
N ARG A 313 -0.33 10.02 -18.06
CA ARG A 313 0.70 10.48 -18.99
C ARG A 313 2.07 9.88 -18.66
N ARG A 314 2.48 9.94 -17.40
CA ARG A 314 3.76 9.37 -16.93
C ARG A 314 3.83 7.86 -17.18
N ARG A 315 2.74 7.12 -16.89
CA ARG A 315 2.60 5.70 -17.20
C ARG A 315 2.82 5.45 -18.68
N ASN A 316 2.13 6.20 -19.52
CA ASN A 316 2.21 6.03 -20.96
C ASN A 316 3.64 6.31 -21.49
N LEU A 317 4.25 7.42 -21.09
CA LEU A 317 5.63 7.74 -21.45
C LEU A 317 6.61 6.63 -21.03
N LEU A 318 6.52 6.17 -19.79
CA LEU A 318 7.43 5.15 -19.29
C LEU A 318 7.20 3.80 -19.99
N VAL A 319 5.98 3.29 -19.97
CA VAL A 319 5.69 1.93 -20.44
C VAL A 319 5.79 1.83 -21.96
N ASP A 320 5.25 2.80 -22.72
CA ASP A 320 5.36 2.80 -24.19
C ASP A 320 6.81 2.97 -24.63
N GLY A 321 7.56 3.84 -23.95
CA GLY A 321 8.98 4.03 -24.22
C GLY A 321 9.81 2.77 -23.95
N LEU A 322 9.59 2.09 -22.82
CA LEU A 322 10.28 0.84 -22.50
C LEU A 322 9.90 -0.29 -23.47
N ASN A 323 8.63 -0.38 -23.84
CA ASN A 323 8.18 -1.34 -24.86
C ASN A 323 8.82 -1.09 -26.23
N ALA A 324 9.00 0.18 -26.62
CA ALA A 324 9.64 0.55 -27.88
C ALA A 324 11.12 0.15 -27.97
N ILE A 325 11.80 0.06 -26.83
CA ILE A 325 13.19 -0.41 -26.76
C ILE A 325 13.33 -1.92 -26.51
N GLY A 326 12.21 -2.68 -26.55
CA GLY A 326 12.21 -4.13 -26.45
C GLY A 326 11.92 -4.69 -25.06
N TRP A 327 11.73 -3.85 -24.03
CA TRP A 327 11.36 -4.31 -22.70
C TRP A 327 9.82 -4.44 -22.58
N LYS A 328 9.32 -5.64 -22.77
CA LYS A 328 7.87 -5.93 -22.77
C LYS A 328 7.27 -5.80 -21.39
N ILE A 329 6.46 -4.78 -21.18
CA ILE A 329 5.78 -4.47 -19.91
C ILE A 329 4.30 -4.23 -20.17
N GLU A 330 3.43 -4.85 -19.41
CA GLU A 330 1.99 -4.58 -19.45
C GLU A 330 1.69 -3.23 -18.79
N LYS A 331 0.84 -2.43 -19.43
CA LYS A 331 0.39 -1.15 -18.87
C LYS A 331 -0.54 -1.38 -17.67
N PRO A 332 -0.21 -0.91 -16.46
CA PRO A 332 -1.12 -1.02 -15.34
C PRO A 332 -2.39 -0.19 -15.59
N LYS A 333 -3.55 -0.75 -15.27
CA LYS A 333 -4.84 -0.05 -15.35
C LYS A 333 -5.11 0.80 -14.12
N SER A 334 -4.38 0.56 -13.04
CA SER A 334 -4.61 1.22 -11.77
C SER A 334 -3.33 1.21 -10.91
N ALA A 335 -3.35 1.92 -9.77
CA ALA A 335 -2.21 2.26 -8.93
C ALA A 335 -1.16 3.09 -9.70
N PHE A 336 -0.14 3.55 -9.04
CA PHE A 336 0.97 4.26 -9.69
C PHE A 336 2.27 3.43 -9.67
N TYR A 337 2.12 2.10 -9.80
CA TYR A 337 3.23 1.17 -9.90
C TYR A 337 3.25 0.46 -11.24
N VAL A 338 4.44 0.36 -11.80
CA VAL A 338 4.75 -0.49 -12.94
C VAL A 338 5.58 -1.65 -12.42
N TRP A 339 5.06 -2.86 -12.56
CA TRP A 339 5.70 -4.11 -12.20
C TRP A 339 6.29 -4.74 -13.45
N ALA A 340 7.60 -4.74 -13.53
CA ALA A 340 8.31 -5.16 -14.72
C ALA A 340 9.13 -6.41 -14.46
N LYS A 341 9.03 -7.40 -15.34
CA LYS A 341 9.91 -8.56 -15.34
C LYS A 341 11.32 -8.13 -15.67
N VAL A 342 12.31 -8.64 -14.95
CA VAL A 342 13.73 -8.40 -15.25
C VAL A 342 14.01 -8.96 -16.66
N PRO A 343 14.51 -8.13 -17.60
CA PRO A 343 14.64 -8.53 -19.00
C PRO A 343 15.75 -9.56 -19.23
N ASN A 344 16.73 -9.62 -18.32
CA ASN A 344 17.80 -10.60 -18.35
C ASN A 344 17.57 -11.70 -17.28
N PRO A 345 17.12 -12.89 -17.67
CA PRO A 345 16.79 -13.95 -16.71
C PRO A 345 18.00 -14.54 -15.96
N SER A 346 19.23 -14.20 -16.37
CA SER A 346 20.45 -14.60 -15.66
C SER A 346 20.82 -13.69 -14.50
N MET A 347 20.10 -12.57 -14.33
CA MET A 347 20.29 -11.62 -13.24
C MET A 347 19.14 -11.72 -12.23
N SER A 348 19.45 -11.68 -10.95
CA SER A 348 18.46 -11.47 -9.91
C SER A 348 17.83 -10.07 -9.99
N SER A 349 16.67 -9.90 -9.38
CA SER A 349 16.01 -8.59 -9.31
C SER A 349 16.89 -7.53 -8.63
N ALA A 350 17.64 -7.92 -7.59
CA ALA A 350 18.56 -7.03 -6.88
C ALA A 350 19.76 -6.62 -7.75
N GLU A 351 20.39 -7.56 -8.45
CA GLU A 351 21.51 -7.28 -9.36
C GLU A 351 21.09 -6.36 -10.51
N PHE A 352 19.93 -6.60 -11.11
CA PHE A 352 19.43 -5.77 -12.20
C PHE A 352 19.13 -4.33 -11.73
N CYS A 353 18.49 -4.17 -10.56
CA CYS A 353 18.25 -2.84 -9.98
C CYS A 353 19.56 -2.10 -9.64
N ALA A 354 20.58 -2.81 -9.17
CA ALA A 354 21.90 -2.23 -8.89
C ALA A 354 22.61 -1.78 -10.18
N GLU A 355 22.53 -2.57 -11.25
CA GLU A 355 23.10 -2.18 -12.55
C GLU A 355 22.33 -1.03 -13.21
N LEU A 356 21.00 -0.94 -13.08
CA LEU A 356 20.22 0.23 -13.50
C LEU A 356 20.69 1.51 -12.80
N LEU A 357 20.92 1.43 -11.49
CA LEU A 357 21.41 2.58 -10.73
C LEU A 357 22.82 2.97 -11.17
N LYS A 358 23.71 2.01 -11.35
CA LYS A 358 25.11 2.23 -11.72
C LYS A 358 25.25 2.78 -13.16
N GLN A 359 24.55 2.21 -14.13
CA GLN A 359 24.73 2.50 -15.56
C GLN A 359 23.80 3.60 -16.08
N ALA A 360 22.56 3.65 -15.55
CA ALA A 360 21.53 4.60 -15.99
C ALA A 360 21.20 5.70 -14.97
N HIS A 361 21.74 5.62 -13.74
CA HIS A 361 21.38 6.50 -12.62
C HIS A 361 19.86 6.49 -12.31
N ILE A 362 19.24 5.30 -12.40
CA ILE A 362 17.81 5.10 -12.14
C ILE A 362 17.67 4.21 -10.90
N VAL A 363 16.94 4.68 -9.91
CA VAL A 363 16.57 3.90 -8.73
C VAL A 363 15.25 3.20 -8.96
N THR A 364 15.21 1.91 -8.71
CA THR A 364 14.02 1.06 -8.73
C THR A 364 14.05 0.11 -7.54
N ILE A 365 12.96 -0.59 -7.26
CA ILE A 365 12.90 -1.52 -6.12
C ILE A 365 12.87 -2.96 -6.63
N PRO A 366 13.81 -3.81 -6.21
CA PRO A 366 13.80 -5.22 -6.57
C PRO A 366 12.59 -5.93 -5.98
N GLY A 367 12.00 -6.83 -6.77
CA GLY A 367 10.74 -7.46 -6.42
C GLY A 367 10.81 -8.39 -5.22
N ASN A 368 11.96 -9.05 -4.99
CA ASN A 368 12.18 -9.91 -3.83
C ASN A 368 12.04 -9.17 -2.49
N GLY A 369 12.09 -7.86 -2.50
CA GLY A 369 11.81 -7.04 -1.32
C GLY A 369 10.35 -6.99 -0.90
N TYR A 370 9.47 -7.51 -1.72
CA TYR A 370 8.04 -7.63 -1.42
C TYR A 370 7.63 -9.07 -1.11
N GLY A 371 8.57 -10.01 -1.18
CA GLY A 371 8.39 -11.43 -0.95
C GLY A 371 9.12 -12.27 -1.98
N THR A 372 9.27 -13.57 -1.70
CA THR A 372 10.03 -14.50 -2.54
C THR A 372 9.49 -14.63 -3.97
N GLU A 373 8.16 -14.57 -4.13
CA GLU A 373 7.51 -14.62 -5.44
C GLU A 373 7.68 -13.33 -6.27
N GLY A 374 8.26 -12.30 -5.66
CA GLY A 374 8.66 -11.08 -6.37
C GLY A 374 10.03 -11.19 -7.07
N GLU A 375 10.78 -12.29 -6.86
CA GLU A 375 12.06 -12.48 -7.55
C GLU A 375 11.86 -12.57 -9.07
N GLY A 376 12.78 -12.02 -9.82
CA GLY A 376 12.66 -11.88 -11.28
C GLY A 376 11.81 -10.70 -11.74
N TYR A 377 11.31 -9.88 -10.81
CA TYR A 377 10.56 -8.64 -11.10
C TYR A 377 11.18 -7.44 -10.39
N MET A 378 10.78 -6.26 -10.82
CA MET A 378 11.11 -5.00 -10.16
C MET A 378 9.93 -4.04 -10.20
N ARG A 379 9.85 -3.14 -9.22
CA ARG A 379 8.83 -2.09 -9.17
C ARG A 379 9.40 -0.74 -9.56
N MET A 380 8.72 -0.04 -10.47
CA MET A 380 8.90 1.38 -10.76
C MET A 380 7.67 2.16 -10.31
N SER A 381 7.86 3.37 -9.79
CA SER A 381 6.78 4.26 -9.39
C SER A 381 6.59 5.38 -10.40
N LEU A 382 5.34 5.80 -10.60
CA LEU A 382 4.99 6.95 -11.42
C LEU A 382 5.05 8.27 -10.64
N THR A 383 5.41 8.23 -9.35
CA THR A 383 5.58 9.41 -8.50
C THR A 383 7.03 9.91 -8.61
N LEU A 384 7.20 11.08 -9.17
CA LEU A 384 8.52 11.69 -9.35
C LEU A 384 8.41 13.21 -9.19
N SER A 385 8.98 13.71 -8.10
CA SER A 385 8.88 15.11 -7.72
C SER A 385 9.47 16.05 -8.78
N GLY A 386 8.71 17.12 -9.08
CA GLY A 386 9.14 18.15 -10.03
C GLY A 386 8.97 17.79 -11.51
N ASP A 387 8.33 16.67 -11.84
CA ASP A 387 8.15 16.23 -13.24
C ASP A 387 6.67 16.17 -13.65
N GLN A 388 5.99 17.29 -13.65
CA GLN A 388 4.57 17.36 -14.02
C GLN A 388 4.31 16.96 -15.50
N ASN A 389 5.27 17.22 -16.39
CA ASN A 389 5.15 16.94 -17.82
C ASN A 389 5.61 15.55 -18.24
N GLY A 390 6.33 14.82 -17.38
CA GLY A 390 6.86 13.49 -17.68
C GLY A 390 8.22 13.50 -18.40
N GLU A 391 8.92 14.63 -18.42
CA GLU A 391 10.23 14.77 -19.11
C GLU A 391 11.29 13.84 -18.53
N ARG A 392 11.30 13.65 -17.22
CA ARG A 392 12.22 12.75 -16.55
C ARG A 392 11.88 11.27 -16.79
N PHE A 393 10.61 10.93 -17.04
CA PHE A 393 10.21 9.59 -17.47
C PHE A 393 10.73 9.29 -18.86
N GLN A 394 10.68 10.26 -19.80
CA GLN A 394 11.31 10.12 -21.10
C GLN A 394 12.83 9.99 -20.96
N ALA A 395 13.46 10.82 -20.12
CA ALA A 395 14.89 10.72 -19.85
C ALA A 395 15.28 9.37 -19.23
N ALA A 396 14.41 8.77 -18.37
CA ALA A 396 14.65 7.44 -17.85
C ALA A 396 14.66 6.38 -18.96
N VAL A 397 13.70 6.41 -19.86
CA VAL A 397 13.67 5.52 -21.05
C VAL A 397 14.95 5.67 -21.89
N ASP A 398 15.35 6.91 -22.18
CA ASP A 398 16.55 7.19 -22.98
C ASP A 398 17.85 6.69 -22.33
N ARG A 399 17.95 6.79 -20.99
CA ARG A 399 19.08 6.28 -20.20
C ARG A 399 19.11 4.76 -20.18
N ILE A 400 17.95 4.12 -20.00
CA ILE A 400 17.83 2.65 -20.05
C ILE A 400 18.22 2.13 -21.44
N ALA A 401 17.75 2.77 -22.50
CA ALA A 401 18.12 2.41 -23.87
C ALA A 401 19.65 2.47 -24.12
N LYS A 402 20.30 3.50 -23.58
CA LYS A 402 21.75 3.70 -23.72
C LYS A 402 22.59 2.78 -22.83
N SER A 403 22.04 2.23 -21.77
CA SER A 403 22.76 1.39 -20.82
C SER A 403 23.16 0.03 -21.40
N GLY A 404 22.46 -0.46 -22.44
CA GLY A 404 22.66 -1.81 -22.99
C GLY A 404 22.14 -2.94 -22.11
N LEU A 405 21.42 -2.63 -21.04
CA LEU A 405 20.85 -3.64 -20.12
C LEU A 405 19.64 -4.37 -20.71
N ILE A 406 18.98 -3.76 -21.69
CA ILE A 406 17.89 -4.38 -22.45
C ILE A 406 18.52 -5.01 -23.71
N GLN A 407 18.59 -6.34 -23.71
CA GLN A 407 19.04 -7.07 -24.89
C GLN A 407 17.87 -7.22 -25.86
N SER A 408 18.05 -6.76 -27.09
CA SER A 408 17.10 -6.88 -28.21
C SER A 408 16.94 -8.34 -28.67
#